data_ccf73734c146703a6dfb629916090060
#
_entry.id   ccf73734c146703a6dfb629916090060
#
_cell.length_a   1.000
_cell.length_b   1.000
_cell.length_c   1.000
_cell.angle_alpha   90.00
_cell.angle_beta   90.00
_cell.angle_gamma   90.00
#
_symmetry.space_group_name_H-M   'P 1'
#
loop_
_entity.id
_entity.type
_entity.pdbx_description
1 polymer ?
#
loop_
_entity_poly.entity_id
_entity_poly.type
_entity_poly.pdbx_seq_one_letter_code
_entity_poly.pdbx_strand_id
1 'polypeptide(L)'
;MAHQYVSQLSEIVRKTVFGNVGSIISFRIGPEDAALLEQEFAPKFKAADITNLGVREIYLKISIDDEVKEAFSARTLKVPDVATSFKEQIIANSRATYCLNKSEAEGEIRREKSKEMEVLDKLKDENFSAPIL
;
A
#
# COMPACT_ATOMS: atom_id res chain seq x y z
N MET A 1 -1.41 6.33 0.72
CA MET A 1 -0.23 5.76 1.42
C MET A 1 -0.64 4.40 1.96
N ALA A 2 0.17 3.36 1.79
CA ALA A 2 -0.10 2.03 2.31
C ALA A 2 1.17 1.51 3.01
N HIS A 3 1.03 1.00 4.23
CA HIS A 3 2.11 0.43 5.03
C HIS A 3 1.63 -0.87 5.68
N GLN A 4 2.54 -1.77 5.94
CA GLN A 4 2.23 -3.06 6.55
C GLN A 4 2.12 -2.95 8.08
N TYR A 5 2.88 -2.03 8.69
CA TYR A 5 2.93 -1.76 10.12
C TYR A 5 2.92 -0.25 10.37
N VAL A 6 2.27 0.16 11.45
CA VAL A 6 2.26 1.57 11.89
C VAL A 6 3.66 2.00 12.35
N SER A 7 4.42 1.09 12.92
CA SER A 7 5.81 1.30 13.36
C SER A 7 6.78 1.64 12.22
N GLN A 8 6.43 1.35 10.95
CA GLN A 8 7.21 1.78 9.78
C GLN A 8 7.10 3.28 9.47
N LEU A 9 6.09 3.94 10.01
CA LEU A 9 5.92 5.37 9.83
C LEU A 9 6.89 6.14 10.74
N SER A 10 7.52 7.17 10.19
CA SER A 10 8.26 8.11 11.04
C SER A 10 7.31 8.74 12.06
N GLU A 11 7.83 9.14 13.20
CA GLU A 11 7.02 9.73 14.29
C GLU A 11 6.23 10.95 13.82
N ILE A 12 6.81 11.78 12.96
CA ILE A 12 6.17 12.97 12.40
C ILE A 12 4.96 12.57 11.55
N VAL A 13 5.14 11.61 10.63
CA VAL A 13 4.06 11.13 9.74
C VAL A 13 2.96 10.48 10.56
N ARG A 14 3.30 9.66 11.54
CA ARG A 14 2.35 9.00 12.43
C ARG A 14 1.50 10.02 13.19
N LYS A 15 2.12 11.00 13.85
CA LYS A 15 1.41 12.06 14.57
C LYS A 15 0.50 12.87 13.63
N THR A 16 0.98 13.16 12.43
CA THR A 16 0.18 13.89 11.43
C THR A 16 -1.04 13.07 10.97
N VAL A 17 -0.86 11.76 10.70
CA VAL A 17 -1.97 10.90 10.29
C VAL A 17 -3.01 10.80 11.41
N PHE A 18 -2.64 10.35 12.60
CA PHE A 18 -3.60 10.16 13.70
C PHE A 18 -4.20 11.47 14.22
N GLY A 19 -3.48 12.58 14.12
CA GLY A 19 -4.01 13.89 14.49
C GLY A 19 -5.03 14.49 13.50
N ASN A 20 -5.11 13.96 12.28
CA ASN A 20 -5.98 14.52 11.22
C ASN A 20 -7.05 13.55 10.70
N VAL A 21 -7.00 12.25 11.08
CA VAL A 21 -8.03 11.30 10.65
C VAL A 21 -9.23 11.37 11.58
N GLY A 22 -10.41 11.55 11.00
CA GLY A 22 -11.67 11.55 11.75
C GLY A 22 -12.20 10.15 12.06
N SER A 23 -11.73 9.12 11.35
CA SER A 23 -12.18 7.75 11.54
C SER A 23 -11.03 6.76 11.50
N ILE A 24 -11.03 5.84 12.45
CA ILE A 24 -10.02 4.77 12.58
C ILE A 24 -10.75 3.44 12.69
N ILE A 25 -10.36 2.49 11.85
CA ILE A 25 -10.85 1.11 11.88
C ILE A 25 -9.65 0.19 12.08
N SER A 26 -9.69 -0.64 13.11
CA SER A 26 -8.64 -1.61 13.40
C SER A 26 -9.19 -3.02 13.38
N PHE A 27 -8.57 -3.89 12.61
CA PHE A 27 -8.62 -5.33 12.77
C PHE A 27 -7.58 -5.77 13.81
N ARG A 28 -7.44 -7.08 14.03
CA ARG A 28 -6.38 -7.62 14.87
C ARG A 28 -5.00 -7.24 14.30
N ILE A 29 -4.17 -6.67 15.14
CA ILE A 29 -2.80 -6.25 14.83
C ILE A 29 -1.82 -6.78 15.88
N GLY A 30 -0.53 -6.66 15.59
CA GLY A 30 0.53 -7.04 16.51
C GLY A 30 0.63 -6.13 17.75
N PRO A 31 1.29 -6.58 18.81
CA PRO A 31 1.33 -5.87 20.10
C PRO A 31 2.00 -4.49 20.03
N GLU A 32 3.01 -4.31 19.17
CA GLU A 32 3.68 -3.01 19.00
C GLU A 32 2.73 -1.95 18.42
N ASP A 33 2.02 -2.29 17.35
CA ASP A 33 1.06 -1.39 16.73
C ASP A 33 -0.18 -1.21 17.62
N ALA A 34 -0.60 -2.25 18.36
CA ALA A 34 -1.71 -2.18 19.30
C ALA A 34 -1.43 -1.19 20.44
N ALA A 35 -0.21 -1.16 20.96
CA ALA A 35 0.20 -0.18 21.96
C ALA A 35 0.14 1.27 21.46
N LEU A 36 0.43 1.49 20.18
CA LEU A 36 0.30 2.80 19.55
C LEU A 36 -1.16 3.22 19.36
N LEU A 37 -2.02 2.27 18.96
CA LEU A 37 -3.44 2.53 18.70
C LEU A 37 -4.29 2.56 19.97
N GLU A 38 -3.82 2.04 21.10
CA GLU A 38 -4.56 2.08 22.36
C GLU A 38 -5.01 3.49 22.74
N GLN A 39 -4.17 4.50 22.49
CA GLN A 39 -4.49 5.90 22.81
C GLN A 39 -5.72 6.41 22.03
N GLU A 40 -5.93 5.91 20.82
CA GLU A 40 -7.05 6.30 19.99
C GLU A 40 -8.35 5.63 20.39
N PHE A 41 -8.28 4.43 20.98
CA PHE A 41 -9.43 3.65 21.41
C PHE A 41 -9.72 3.74 22.93
N ALA A 42 -8.83 4.42 23.70
CA ALA A 42 -9.03 4.64 25.12
C ALA A 42 -10.27 5.52 25.39
N PRO A 43 -10.92 5.36 26.54
CA PRO A 43 -10.62 4.42 27.60
C PRO A 43 -11.24 3.02 27.39
N LYS A 44 -11.99 2.80 26.33
CA LYS A 44 -12.86 1.65 26.14
C LYS A 44 -12.15 0.37 25.80
N PHE A 45 -11.10 0.44 24.97
CA PHE A 45 -10.32 -0.72 24.55
C PHE A 45 -8.84 -0.50 24.82
N LYS A 46 -8.18 -1.57 25.28
CA LYS A 46 -6.75 -1.62 25.56
C LYS A 46 -6.01 -2.35 24.45
N ALA A 47 -4.69 -2.23 24.41
CA ALA A 47 -3.84 -2.94 23.44
C ALA A 47 -4.08 -4.46 23.43
N ALA A 48 -4.31 -5.05 24.61
CA ALA A 48 -4.63 -6.47 24.73
C ALA A 48 -5.93 -6.85 24.02
N ASP A 49 -6.94 -5.97 24.05
CA ASP A 49 -8.22 -6.22 23.36
C ASP A 49 -8.03 -6.21 21.85
N ILE A 50 -7.23 -5.27 21.34
CA ILE A 50 -6.93 -5.13 19.91
C ILE A 50 -6.17 -6.37 19.39
N THR A 51 -5.20 -6.87 20.13
CA THR A 51 -4.42 -8.07 19.75
C THR A 51 -5.23 -9.36 19.78
N ASN A 52 -6.32 -9.40 20.55
CA ASN A 52 -7.17 -10.58 20.74
C ASN A 52 -8.43 -10.58 19.85
N LEU A 53 -8.62 -9.60 18.96
CA LEU A 53 -9.75 -9.56 18.03
C LEU A 53 -9.83 -10.85 17.21
N GLY A 54 -11.04 -11.38 17.11
CA GLY A 54 -11.36 -12.56 16.31
C GLY A 54 -11.44 -12.24 14.81
N VAL A 55 -11.71 -13.28 14.03
CA VAL A 55 -11.89 -13.14 12.58
C VAL A 55 -13.11 -12.26 12.28
N ARG A 56 -12.92 -11.22 11.48
CA ARG A 56 -13.91 -10.21 11.10
C ARG A 56 -14.36 -9.29 12.24
N GLU A 57 -13.79 -9.40 13.42
CA GLU A 57 -14.01 -8.43 14.49
C GLU A 57 -13.13 -7.21 14.28
N ILE A 58 -13.69 -6.06 14.61
CA ILE A 58 -13.04 -4.76 14.42
C ILE A 58 -13.39 -3.82 15.58
N TYR A 59 -12.48 -2.92 15.86
CA TYR A 59 -12.78 -1.72 16.64
C TYR A 59 -12.83 -0.51 15.73
N LEU A 60 -13.79 0.38 16.01
CA LEU A 60 -14.02 1.59 15.25
C LEU A 60 -14.06 2.79 16.19
N LYS A 61 -13.43 3.87 15.74
CA LYS A 61 -13.63 5.23 16.23
C LYS A 61 -13.97 6.04 14.99
N ILE A 62 -15.15 6.63 14.94
CA ILE A 62 -15.65 7.33 13.74
C ILE A 62 -16.17 8.71 14.09
N SER A 63 -16.00 9.64 13.15
CA SER A 63 -16.65 10.93 13.18
C SER A 63 -17.95 10.87 12.37
N ILE A 64 -19.04 11.30 12.96
CA ILE A 64 -20.36 11.37 12.33
C ILE A 64 -20.87 12.79 12.60
N ASP A 65 -21.24 13.51 11.55
CA ASP A 65 -21.72 14.89 11.62
C ASP A 65 -20.76 15.80 12.42
N ASP A 66 -19.47 15.72 12.10
CA ASP A 66 -18.36 16.44 12.75
C ASP A 66 -18.15 16.11 14.25
N GLU A 67 -18.89 15.16 14.79
CA GLU A 67 -18.69 14.65 16.15
C GLU A 67 -17.91 13.34 16.17
N VAL A 68 -16.82 13.30 16.93
CA VAL A 68 -16.10 12.05 17.18
C VAL A 68 -16.88 11.21 18.18
N LYS A 69 -17.36 10.07 17.74
CA LYS A 69 -18.08 9.12 18.60
C LYS A 69 -17.11 8.24 19.39
N GLU A 70 -17.59 7.81 20.56
CA GLU A 70 -16.84 6.86 21.39
C GLU A 70 -16.54 5.56 20.61
N ALA A 71 -15.35 5.01 20.82
CA ALA A 71 -14.94 3.80 20.14
C ALA A 71 -15.91 2.61 20.46
N PHE A 72 -16.19 1.80 19.47
CA PHE A 72 -17.06 0.63 19.61
C PHE A 72 -16.56 -0.57 18.82
N SER A 73 -17.04 -1.75 19.21
CA SER A 73 -16.74 -3.00 18.49
C SER A 73 -17.80 -3.28 17.43
N ALA A 74 -17.37 -3.90 16.33
CA ALA A 74 -18.27 -4.37 15.30
C ALA A 74 -17.72 -5.65 14.65
N ARG A 75 -18.50 -6.24 13.77
CA ARG A 75 -18.09 -7.40 12.98
C ARG A 75 -18.40 -7.14 11.50
N THR A 76 -17.41 -7.34 10.65
CA THR A 76 -17.61 -7.23 9.21
C THR A 76 -18.51 -8.36 8.69
N LEU A 77 -19.29 -8.07 7.67
CA LEU A 77 -20.12 -9.07 7.01
C LEU A 77 -19.27 -10.15 6.35
N LYS A 78 -19.78 -11.37 6.28
CA LYS A 78 -19.19 -12.41 5.44
C LYS A 78 -19.32 -11.97 3.98
N VAL A 79 -18.21 -12.06 3.23
CA VAL A 79 -18.29 -11.87 1.78
C VAL A 79 -19.20 -12.95 1.21
N PRO A 80 -20.26 -12.61 0.45
CA PRO A 80 -21.11 -13.59 -0.16
C PRO A 80 -20.33 -14.43 -1.18
N ASP A 81 -20.66 -15.71 -1.27
CA ASP A 81 -20.08 -16.57 -2.29
C ASP A 81 -20.56 -16.11 -3.67
N VAL A 82 -19.62 -15.90 -4.58
CA VAL A 82 -19.92 -15.40 -5.94
C VAL A 82 -20.41 -16.59 -6.77
N ALA A 83 -21.64 -16.49 -7.27
CA ALA A 83 -22.22 -17.53 -8.13
C ALA A 83 -21.50 -17.66 -9.48
N THR A 84 -20.87 -16.57 -9.95
CA THR A 84 -20.15 -16.51 -11.24
C THR A 84 -18.81 -15.85 -11.06
N SER A 85 -17.74 -16.53 -11.46
CA SER A 85 -16.38 -15.97 -11.44
C SER A 85 -16.05 -15.37 -12.80
N PHE A 86 -15.70 -14.09 -12.81
CA PHE A 86 -15.19 -13.39 -14.00
C PHE A 86 -13.65 -13.42 -14.10
N LYS A 87 -12.99 -14.26 -13.29
CA LYS A 87 -11.54 -14.32 -13.17
C LYS A 87 -10.84 -14.45 -14.54
N GLU A 88 -11.27 -15.41 -15.34
CA GLU A 88 -10.63 -15.68 -16.64
C GLU A 88 -10.84 -14.53 -17.63
N GLN A 89 -12.01 -13.90 -17.64
CA GLN A 89 -12.27 -12.73 -18.46
C GLN A 89 -11.44 -11.52 -18.04
N ILE A 90 -11.32 -11.28 -16.75
CA ILE A 90 -10.50 -10.18 -16.21
C ILE A 90 -9.03 -10.42 -16.57
N ILE A 91 -8.52 -11.64 -16.41
CA ILE A 91 -7.13 -11.98 -16.76
C ILE A 91 -6.92 -11.80 -18.28
N ALA A 92 -7.83 -12.28 -19.12
CA ALA A 92 -7.73 -12.15 -20.57
C ALA A 92 -7.72 -10.67 -20.99
N ASN A 93 -8.65 -9.87 -20.48
CA ASN A 93 -8.72 -8.44 -20.78
C ASN A 93 -7.48 -7.68 -20.29
N SER A 94 -7.03 -8.00 -19.07
CA SER A 94 -5.82 -7.36 -18.52
C SER A 94 -4.59 -7.70 -19.37
N ARG A 95 -4.44 -8.95 -19.79
CA ARG A 95 -3.32 -9.36 -20.65
C ARG A 95 -3.38 -8.70 -22.02
N ALA A 96 -4.56 -8.64 -22.63
CA ALA A 96 -4.74 -8.02 -23.95
C ALA A 96 -4.46 -6.50 -23.92
N THR A 97 -4.77 -5.83 -22.80
CA THR A 97 -4.67 -4.37 -22.70
C THR A 97 -3.31 -3.89 -22.20
N TYR A 98 -2.70 -4.62 -21.25
CA TYR A 98 -1.56 -4.11 -20.49
C TYR A 98 -0.30 -4.98 -20.57
N CYS A 99 -0.37 -6.15 -21.23
CA CYS A 99 0.78 -7.03 -21.28
C CYS A 99 1.25 -7.21 -22.73
N LEU A 100 2.56 -7.23 -22.88
CA LEU A 100 3.24 -7.79 -24.05
C LEU A 100 3.61 -9.24 -23.77
N ASN A 101 3.75 -10.05 -24.81
CA ASN A 101 4.32 -11.37 -24.60
C ASN A 101 5.83 -11.26 -24.27
N LYS A 102 6.37 -12.27 -23.60
CA LYS A 102 7.74 -12.23 -23.07
C LYS A 102 8.79 -11.93 -24.15
N SER A 103 8.65 -12.53 -25.31
CA SER A 103 9.62 -12.38 -26.42
C SER A 103 9.61 -10.96 -27.01
N GLU A 104 8.45 -10.32 -27.08
CA GLU A 104 8.32 -8.94 -27.53
C GLU A 104 8.92 -7.97 -26.53
N ALA A 105 8.58 -8.13 -25.24
CA ALA A 105 9.13 -7.30 -24.16
C ALA A 105 10.67 -7.42 -24.06
N GLU A 106 11.22 -8.65 -24.15
CA GLU A 106 12.67 -8.86 -24.17
C GLU A 106 13.32 -8.22 -25.41
N GLY A 107 12.64 -8.26 -26.55
CA GLY A 107 13.09 -7.63 -27.77
C GLY A 107 13.14 -6.10 -27.68
N GLU A 108 12.15 -5.48 -27.06
CA GLU A 108 12.10 -4.03 -26.82
C GLU A 108 13.20 -3.60 -25.86
N ILE A 109 13.35 -4.27 -24.72
CA ILE A 109 14.41 -4.00 -23.74
C ILE A 109 15.80 -4.10 -24.37
N ARG A 110 16.02 -5.09 -25.25
CA ARG A 110 17.31 -5.25 -25.93
C ARG A 110 17.57 -4.12 -26.90
N ARG A 111 16.55 -3.66 -27.63
CA ARG A 111 16.65 -2.51 -28.55
C ARG A 111 16.95 -1.21 -27.82
N GLU A 112 16.30 -0.97 -26.69
CA GLU A 112 16.55 0.23 -25.88
C GLU A 112 17.97 0.23 -25.33
N LYS A 113 18.43 -0.87 -24.73
CA LYS A 113 19.81 -0.99 -24.26
C LYS A 113 20.86 -0.79 -25.36
N SER A 114 20.60 -1.28 -26.58
CA SER A 114 21.50 -1.06 -27.70
C SER A 114 21.60 0.41 -28.09
N LYS A 115 20.47 1.13 -28.09
CA LYS A 115 20.44 2.58 -28.36
C LYS A 115 21.16 3.38 -27.29
N GLU A 116 20.98 3.04 -26.00
CA GLU A 116 21.69 3.68 -24.92
C GLU A 116 23.20 3.48 -25.03
N MET A 117 23.65 2.30 -25.40
CA MET A 117 25.05 1.98 -25.59
C MET A 117 25.66 2.75 -26.76
N GLU A 118 24.95 2.87 -27.89
CA GLU A 118 25.38 3.68 -29.04
C GLU A 118 25.52 5.17 -28.71
N VAL A 119 24.61 5.71 -27.90
CA VAL A 119 24.69 7.10 -27.41
C VAL A 119 25.87 7.29 -26.49
N LEU A 120 26.11 6.35 -25.56
CA LEU A 120 27.27 6.40 -24.67
C LEU A 120 28.61 6.31 -25.39
N ASP A 121 28.71 5.49 -26.42
CA ASP A 121 29.93 5.37 -27.23
C ASP A 121 30.18 6.65 -28.03
N LYS A 122 29.18 7.26 -28.65
CA LYS A 122 29.28 8.57 -29.31
C LYS A 122 29.77 9.68 -28.37
N LEU A 123 29.22 9.73 -27.15
CA LEU A 123 29.65 10.73 -26.15
C LEU A 123 31.09 10.50 -25.67
N LYS A 124 31.59 9.27 -25.66
CA LYS A 124 33.00 8.98 -25.35
C LYS A 124 33.92 9.43 -26.46
N ASP A 125 33.57 9.20 -27.71
CA ASP A 125 34.36 9.60 -28.88
C ASP A 125 34.43 11.13 -29.01
N GLU A 126 33.35 11.86 -28.72
CA GLU A 126 33.35 13.32 -28.71
C GLU A 126 34.19 13.92 -27.59
N ASN A 127 34.20 13.31 -26.39
CA ASN A 127 35.05 13.80 -25.28
C ASN A 127 36.54 13.46 -25.42
N PHE A 128 36.89 12.49 -26.26
CA PHE A 128 38.32 12.12 -26.50
C PHE A 128 38.99 12.89 -27.64
N SER A 129 38.21 13.63 -28.44
CA SER A 129 38.73 14.42 -29.55
C SER A 129 38.95 15.91 -29.24
N ALA A 130 38.89 16.35 -27.98
CA ALA A 130 39.26 17.70 -27.61
C ALA A 130 40.77 17.81 -27.51
N PRO A 131 41.46 18.67 -28.33
CA PRO A 131 42.88 18.86 -28.24
C PRO A 131 43.22 19.54 -26.90
N ILE A 132 44.15 18.95 -26.17
CA ILE A 132 44.77 19.58 -25.01
C ILE A 132 45.65 20.71 -25.55
N LEU A 133 45.24 21.96 -25.36
CA LEU A 133 46.05 23.19 -25.55
C LEU A 133 46.82 23.46 -24.27
#